data_877f7b834d347f8f4d0f191db645ca8f
#
_entry.id   877f7b834d347f8f4d0f191db645ca8f
#
_cell.length_a   1.000
_cell.length_b   1.000
_cell.length_c   1.000
_cell.angle_alpha   90.00
_cell.angle_beta   90.00
_cell.angle_gamma   90.00
#
_symmetry.space_group_name_H-M   'P 1'
#
loop_
_entity.id
_entity.type
_entity.pdbx_description
1 polymer ?
#
loop_
_entity_poly.entity_id
_entity_poly.type
_entity_poly.pdbx_seq_one_letter_code
_entity_poly.pdbx_strand_id
1 'polypeptide(L)'
;MRGNPDLIIVFTNELALDFKAATTTIPIVGVFGSPVEAGIAASLAHPGGNVTGATIEAAGNLWPKRLQLFHEMVPQAIRLGYLIRREEALGRQGEDIPQKMGVTIHVGPKLDYPIDDGEYRRVFVALTQDHADGLMVSDDFENFANRKVIVELAEKNRLPAIYPSRLFVEAGGLMSYGADVPALGQRVAAIVGQILNGMKPAEIPIFQPTKFELVINLKTAKMLGLTVPPALLATADEVIE
;
A
#
# COMPACT_ATOMS: atom_id res chain seq x y z
N MET A 1 26.62 13.67 0.22
CA MET A 1 25.54 14.67 -0.09
C MET A 1 26.21 16.00 -0.49
N ARG A 2 25.82 16.60 -1.62
CA ARG A 2 26.32 17.94 -2.03
C ARG A 2 25.42 19.08 -1.54
N GLY A 3 24.68 18.88 -0.48
CA GLY A 3 23.81 19.88 0.17
C GLY A 3 23.71 19.54 1.65
N ASN A 4 23.41 20.54 2.46
CA ASN A 4 23.08 20.34 3.88
C ASN A 4 21.60 20.71 4.08
N PRO A 5 20.66 19.81 3.74
CA PRO A 5 19.24 20.11 3.90
C PRO A 5 18.87 20.20 5.37
N ASP A 6 17.87 21.00 5.70
CA ASP A 6 17.36 21.13 7.05
C ASP A 6 16.59 19.86 7.49
N LEU A 7 16.09 19.06 6.51
CA LEU A 7 15.31 17.86 6.73
C LEU A 7 15.27 17.01 5.45
N ILE A 8 15.12 15.70 5.60
CA ILE A 8 14.95 14.74 4.50
C ILE A 8 13.58 14.07 4.63
N ILE A 9 12.82 14.00 3.52
CA ILE A 9 11.55 13.23 3.48
C ILE A 9 11.79 11.98 2.65
N VAL A 10 11.32 10.82 3.18
CA VAL A 10 11.43 9.50 2.53
C VAL A 10 10.11 8.76 2.53
N PHE A 11 9.90 7.89 1.54
CA PHE A 11 8.66 7.12 1.39
C PHE A 11 8.88 5.61 1.34
N THR A 12 10.10 5.15 1.58
CA THR A 12 10.42 3.72 1.68
C THR A 12 11.35 3.44 2.84
N ASN A 13 11.31 2.21 3.36
CA ASN A 13 12.19 1.76 4.44
C ASN A 13 13.66 1.78 4.00
N GLU A 14 13.95 1.39 2.75
CA GLU A 14 15.30 1.34 2.20
C GLU A 14 15.94 2.73 2.21
N LEU A 15 15.25 3.74 1.67
CA LEU A 15 15.75 5.12 1.68
C LEU A 15 15.94 5.65 3.11
N ALA A 16 15.05 5.27 4.04
CA ALA A 16 15.19 5.66 5.44
C ALA A 16 16.47 5.07 6.05
N LEU A 17 16.76 3.80 5.79
CA LEU A 17 17.96 3.13 6.29
C LEU A 17 19.23 3.71 5.66
N ASP A 18 19.24 3.97 4.34
CA ASP A 18 20.37 4.57 3.63
C ASP A 18 20.71 5.96 4.17
N PHE A 19 19.69 6.81 4.36
CA PHE A 19 19.91 8.14 4.93
C PHE A 19 20.29 8.08 6.42
N LYS A 20 19.70 7.17 7.20
CA LYS A 20 20.08 6.95 8.59
C LYS A 20 21.55 6.51 8.73
N ALA A 21 22.04 5.72 7.80
CA ALA A 21 23.48 5.36 7.73
C ALA A 21 24.37 6.53 7.29
N ALA A 22 23.84 7.42 6.45
CA ALA A 22 24.60 8.55 5.91
C ALA A 22 24.65 9.77 6.85
N THR A 23 23.71 9.92 7.77
CA THR A 23 23.65 11.06 8.72
C THR A 23 22.96 10.68 10.02
N THR A 24 23.49 11.21 11.13
CA THR A 24 22.89 11.09 12.47
C THR A 24 22.31 12.41 12.97
N THR A 25 22.49 13.51 12.22
CA THR A 25 22.13 14.87 12.66
C THR A 25 21.01 15.47 11.84
N ILE A 26 20.94 15.20 10.52
CA ILE A 26 19.87 15.73 9.67
C ILE A 26 18.59 14.94 9.96
N PRO A 27 17.48 15.61 10.33
CA PRO A 27 16.19 14.98 10.55
C PRO A 27 15.71 14.21 9.32
N ILE A 28 15.16 13.01 9.54
CA ILE A 28 14.53 12.20 8.50
C ILE A 28 13.08 11.97 8.89
N VAL A 29 12.16 12.39 8.05
CA VAL A 29 10.72 12.16 8.23
C VAL A 29 10.22 11.25 7.12
N GLY A 30 9.49 10.19 7.48
CA GLY A 30 9.06 9.22 6.47
C GLY A 30 7.67 8.67 6.66
N VAL A 31 7.22 7.98 5.61
CA VAL A 31 6.11 7.02 5.67
C VAL A 31 6.72 5.63 5.50
N PHE A 32 6.49 4.78 6.48
CA PHE A 32 7.16 3.50 6.60
C PHE A 32 6.17 2.33 6.59
N GLY A 33 6.64 1.15 6.21
CA GLY A 33 6.02 -0.11 6.60
C GLY A 33 6.23 -0.36 8.10
N SER A 34 6.75 -1.50 8.50
CA SER A 34 7.05 -1.85 9.91
C SER A 34 8.39 -1.24 10.39
N PRO A 35 8.45 0.05 10.81
CA PRO A 35 9.72 0.75 11.04
C PRO A 35 10.54 0.19 12.20
N VAL A 36 9.91 -0.46 13.17
CA VAL A 36 10.61 -1.09 14.31
C VAL A 36 11.27 -2.39 13.85
N GLU A 37 10.55 -3.24 13.13
CA GLU A 37 11.07 -4.50 12.58
C GLU A 37 12.17 -4.24 11.55
N ALA A 38 12.03 -3.18 10.75
CA ALA A 38 13.04 -2.75 9.79
C ALA A 38 14.29 -2.11 10.45
N GLY A 39 14.31 -1.90 11.77
CA GLY A 39 15.44 -1.26 12.46
C GLY A 39 15.56 0.25 12.22
N ILE A 40 14.53 0.88 11.70
CA ILE A 40 14.46 2.33 11.46
C ILE A 40 14.31 3.06 12.80
N ALA A 41 13.44 2.56 13.69
CA ALA A 41 13.14 3.15 14.97
C ALA A 41 13.23 2.13 16.12
N ALA A 42 13.56 2.60 17.31
CA ALA A 42 13.60 1.74 18.51
C ALA A 42 12.18 1.31 18.95
N SER A 43 11.22 2.22 18.87
CA SER A 43 9.80 1.97 19.09
C SER A 43 8.98 3.07 18.38
N LEU A 44 7.67 2.86 18.23
CA LEU A 44 6.81 3.91 17.67
C LEU A 44 6.66 5.11 18.61
N ALA A 45 6.58 4.86 19.93
CA ALA A 45 6.43 5.92 20.92
C ALA A 45 7.73 6.72 21.13
N HIS A 46 8.88 6.06 21.04
CA HIS A 46 10.21 6.65 21.20
C HIS A 46 11.12 6.18 20.06
N PRO A 47 11.07 6.85 18.90
CA PRO A 47 11.82 6.41 17.72
C PRO A 47 13.33 6.33 17.96
N GLY A 48 13.85 7.29 18.71
CA GLY A 48 15.28 7.46 18.95
C GLY A 48 16.02 7.99 17.73
N GLY A 49 17.18 8.62 17.94
CA GLY A 49 17.99 9.14 16.84
C GLY A 49 17.33 10.29 16.06
N ASN A 50 17.55 10.32 14.74
CA ASN A 50 17.14 11.41 13.86
C ASN A 50 15.96 11.06 12.92
N VAL A 51 15.27 9.93 13.16
CA VAL A 51 14.17 9.46 12.30
C VAL A 51 12.85 9.51 13.06
N THR A 52 11.80 10.02 12.39
CA THR A 52 10.40 9.95 12.81
C THR A 52 9.46 9.97 11.60
N GLY A 53 8.14 9.97 11.79
CA GLY A 53 7.19 10.02 10.69
C GLY A 53 5.87 9.33 10.98
N ALA A 54 5.38 8.57 10.01
CA ALA A 54 4.13 7.80 10.12
C ALA A 54 4.32 6.39 9.57
N THR A 55 3.49 5.44 10.02
CA THR A 55 3.36 4.14 9.36
C THR A 55 2.15 4.12 8.44
N ILE A 56 2.20 3.32 7.37
CA ILE A 56 1.05 3.05 6.51
C ILE A 56 0.24 1.86 7.02
N GLU A 57 0.84 1.03 7.87
CA GLU A 57 0.25 -0.19 8.40
C GLU A 57 -0.29 0.02 9.83
N ALA A 58 -1.39 -0.70 10.12
CA ALA A 58 -1.83 -0.91 11.50
C ALA A 58 -0.81 -1.77 12.28
N ALA A 59 -1.10 -2.04 13.55
CA ALA A 59 -0.43 -3.09 14.30
C ALA A 59 -0.79 -4.48 13.72
N GLY A 60 -0.35 -4.74 12.48
CA GLY A 60 -0.61 -5.96 11.73
C GLY A 60 -0.76 -5.69 10.23
N ASN A 61 -0.44 -6.69 9.44
CA ASN A 61 -0.55 -6.65 7.99
C ASN A 61 -2.02 -6.58 7.55
N LEU A 62 -2.38 -5.60 6.72
CA LEU A 62 -3.74 -5.44 6.17
C LEU A 62 -4.05 -6.44 5.03
N TRP A 63 -3.06 -7.13 4.53
CA TRP A 63 -3.17 -8.06 3.42
C TRP A 63 -4.25 -9.16 3.64
N PRO A 64 -4.33 -9.83 4.81
CA PRO A 64 -5.38 -10.82 5.06
C PRO A 64 -6.78 -10.25 5.00
N LYS A 65 -6.96 -9.03 5.52
CA LYS A 65 -8.26 -8.35 5.49
C LYS A 65 -8.65 -7.94 4.06
N ARG A 66 -7.70 -7.46 3.27
CA ARG A 66 -7.93 -7.19 1.84
C ARG A 66 -8.33 -8.45 1.08
N LEU A 67 -7.64 -9.56 1.32
CA LEU A 67 -7.98 -10.83 0.70
C LEU A 67 -9.40 -11.28 1.07
N GLN A 68 -9.77 -11.18 2.35
CA GLN A 68 -11.12 -11.51 2.81
C GLN A 68 -12.17 -10.65 2.09
N LEU A 69 -12.02 -9.32 2.10
CA LEU A 69 -12.96 -8.39 1.47
C LEU A 69 -13.05 -8.61 -0.05
N PHE A 70 -11.92 -8.89 -0.69
CA PHE A 70 -11.90 -9.21 -2.12
C PHE A 70 -12.63 -10.51 -2.42
N HIS A 71 -12.42 -11.55 -1.62
CA HIS A 71 -13.12 -12.84 -1.78
C HIS A 71 -14.63 -12.71 -1.52
N GLU A 72 -15.06 -11.85 -0.59
CA GLU A 72 -16.47 -11.52 -0.40
C GLU A 72 -17.06 -10.83 -1.64
N MET A 73 -16.30 -9.94 -2.31
CA MET A 73 -16.73 -9.25 -3.54
C MET A 73 -16.74 -10.17 -4.75
N VAL A 74 -15.76 -11.06 -4.88
CA VAL A 74 -15.53 -11.91 -6.06
C VAL A 74 -15.30 -13.37 -5.59
N PRO A 75 -16.34 -14.07 -5.09
CA PRO A 75 -16.17 -15.41 -4.51
C PRO A 75 -15.66 -16.48 -5.48
N GLN A 76 -15.88 -16.26 -6.79
CA GLN A 76 -15.42 -17.15 -7.85
C GLN A 76 -13.93 -16.97 -8.19
N ALA A 77 -13.28 -15.90 -7.71
CA ALA A 77 -11.87 -15.67 -7.97
C ALA A 77 -11.03 -16.62 -7.10
N ILE A 78 -10.29 -17.50 -7.76
CA ILE A 78 -9.42 -18.48 -7.12
C ILE A 78 -7.95 -18.34 -7.47
N ARG A 79 -7.63 -17.62 -8.57
CA ARG A 79 -6.25 -17.36 -9.04
C ARG A 79 -5.97 -15.87 -8.97
N LEU A 80 -5.43 -15.42 -7.86
CA LEU A 80 -5.18 -13.99 -7.65
C LEU A 80 -3.74 -13.62 -8.03
N GLY A 81 -3.60 -12.64 -8.90
CA GLY A 81 -2.35 -11.95 -9.10
C GLY A 81 -2.02 -11.08 -7.90
N TYR A 82 -0.74 -10.94 -7.56
CA TYR A 82 -0.29 -9.99 -6.56
C TYR A 82 0.78 -9.07 -7.13
N LEU A 83 0.43 -7.79 -7.31
CA LEU A 83 1.31 -6.78 -7.84
C LEU A 83 2.23 -6.26 -6.74
N ILE A 84 3.47 -6.76 -6.74
CA ILE A 84 4.46 -6.56 -5.69
C ILE A 84 5.86 -6.43 -6.31
N ARG A 85 6.76 -5.71 -5.66
CA ARG A 85 8.17 -5.63 -6.09
C ARG A 85 8.90 -6.96 -5.91
N ARG A 86 9.94 -7.21 -6.74
CA ARG A 86 10.73 -8.45 -6.70
C ARG A 86 11.35 -8.72 -5.33
N GLU A 87 11.80 -7.69 -4.66
CA GLU A 87 12.54 -7.79 -3.41
C GLU A 87 11.65 -8.08 -2.21
N GLU A 88 10.32 -7.98 -2.38
CA GLU A 88 9.37 -8.26 -1.31
C GLU A 88 8.89 -9.71 -1.31
N ALA A 89 8.70 -10.24 -0.12
CA ALA A 89 8.11 -11.55 0.11
C ALA A 89 6.72 -11.41 0.73
N LEU A 90 5.81 -12.32 0.37
CA LEU A 90 4.45 -12.38 0.94
C LEU A 90 4.43 -12.62 2.47
N GLY A 91 5.57 -13.02 3.04
CA GLY A 91 5.64 -13.46 4.43
C GLY A 91 4.83 -14.76 4.68
N ARG A 92 5.02 -15.39 5.85
CA ARG A 92 4.33 -16.65 6.21
C ARG A 92 2.81 -16.52 6.21
N GLN A 93 2.27 -15.38 6.62
CA GLN A 93 0.81 -15.13 6.61
C GLN A 93 0.23 -15.09 5.20
N GLY A 94 1.05 -14.69 4.20
CA GLY A 94 0.67 -14.67 2.79
C GLY A 94 0.53 -16.05 2.15
N GLU A 95 1.13 -17.08 2.74
CA GLU A 95 1.09 -18.44 2.22
C GLU A 95 -0.06 -19.26 2.82
N ASP A 96 -0.32 -19.14 4.12
CA ASP A 96 -1.28 -19.98 4.85
C ASP A 96 -2.74 -19.55 4.69
N ILE A 97 -3.01 -18.23 4.62
CA ILE A 97 -4.38 -17.69 4.61
C ILE A 97 -5.10 -17.98 3.29
N PRO A 98 -4.50 -17.79 2.11
CA PRO A 98 -5.13 -18.11 0.84
C PRO A 98 -5.57 -19.58 0.75
N GLN A 99 -4.70 -20.50 1.18
CA GLN A 99 -5.00 -21.92 1.15
C GLN A 99 -6.24 -22.28 1.96
N LYS A 100 -6.40 -21.68 3.15
CA LYS A 100 -7.59 -21.87 4.00
C LYS A 100 -8.87 -21.32 3.37
N MET A 101 -8.75 -20.35 2.46
CA MET A 101 -9.86 -19.76 1.71
C MET A 101 -10.11 -20.42 0.35
N GLY A 102 -9.32 -21.43 -0.03
CA GLY A 102 -9.39 -22.06 -1.34
C GLY A 102 -8.87 -21.16 -2.48
N VAL A 103 -8.07 -20.15 -2.16
CA VAL A 103 -7.50 -19.18 -3.10
C VAL A 103 -6.04 -19.49 -3.34
N THR A 104 -5.60 -19.45 -4.59
CA THR A 104 -4.19 -19.53 -4.96
C THR A 104 -3.67 -18.12 -5.27
N ILE A 105 -2.70 -17.67 -4.52
CA ILE A 105 -2.01 -16.42 -4.87
C ILE A 105 -0.93 -16.74 -5.89
N HIS A 106 -1.14 -16.30 -7.11
CA HIS A 106 -0.11 -16.19 -8.11
C HIS A 106 0.65 -14.87 -7.85
N VAL A 107 1.76 -14.97 -7.16
CA VAL A 107 2.76 -13.91 -7.23
C VAL A 107 3.31 -14.00 -8.65
N GLY A 108 2.64 -13.37 -9.59
CA GLY A 108 3.05 -13.30 -11.00
C GLY A 108 4.47 -12.76 -11.14
N PRO A 109 4.94 -12.45 -12.34
CA PRO A 109 6.23 -11.80 -12.46
C PRO A 109 6.20 -10.52 -11.62
N LYS A 110 7.05 -10.50 -10.59
CA LYS A 110 7.21 -9.34 -9.71
C LYS A 110 7.71 -8.16 -10.54
N LEU A 111 7.43 -6.96 -10.05
CA LEU A 111 7.92 -5.72 -10.66
C LEU A 111 9.43 -5.61 -10.49
N ASP A 112 10.12 -5.34 -11.60
CA ASP A 112 11.55 -5.11 -11.69
C ASP A 112 11.87 -3.64 -11.99
N TYR A 113 12.94 -3.11 -11.45
CA TYR A 113 13.41 -1.76 -11.79
C TYR A 113 14.02 -1.70 -13.20
N PRO A 114 13.78 -0.62 -13.98
CA PRO A 114 12.93 0.54 -13.62
C PRO A 114 11.43 0.20 -13.66
N ILE A 115 10.70 0.59 -12.61
CA ILE A 115 9.25 0.37 -12.52
C ILE A 115 8.56 1.54 -13.23
N ASP A 116 8.27 1.34 -14.50
CA ASP A 116 7.60 2.27 -15.39
C ASP A 116 6.34 1.64 -16.03
N ASP A 117 5.67 2.38 -16.91
CA ASP A 117 4.47 1.89 -17.61
C ASP A 117 4.74 0.59 -18.38
N GLY A 118 5.93 0.42 -18.95
CA GLY A 118 6.32 -0.78 -19.69
C GLY A 118 6.37 -2.00 -18.79
N GLU A 119 6.90 -1.83 -17.59
CA GLU A 119 7.01 -2.88 -16.59
C GLU A 119 5.63 -3.31 -16.08
N TYR A 120 4.72 -2.37 -15.79
CA TYR A 120 3.34 -2.72 -15.45
C TYR A 120 2.64 -3.48 -16.57
N ARG A 121 2.79 -3.04 -17.84
CA ARG A 121 2.22 -3.76 -18.99
C ARG A 121 2.76 -5.18 -19.11
N ARG A 122 4.07 -5.38 -18.90
CA ARG A 122 4.71 -6.70 -18.90
C ARG A 122 4.07 -7.62 -17.85
N VAL A 123 3.91 -7.13 -16.62
CA VAL A 123 3.32 -7.91 -15.52
C VAL A 123 1.86 -8.25 -15.82
N PHE A 124 1.06 -7.29 -16.32
CA PHE A 124 -0.34 -7.55 -16.65
C PHE A 124 -0.51 -8.54 -17.82
N VAL A 125 0.37 -8.53 -18.82
CA VAL A 125 0.38 -9.55 -19.88
C VAL A 125 0.60 -10.93 -19.28
N ALA A 126 1.55 -11.09 -18.38
CA ALA A 126 1.80 -12.37 -17.74
C ALA A 126 0.64 -12.82 -16.83
N LEU A 127 0.05 -11.91 -16.04
CA LEU A 127 -1.15 -12.23 -15.25
C LEU A 127 -2.30 -12.75 -16.11
N THR A 128 -2.47 -12.17 -17.32
CA THR A 128 -3.48 -12.62 -18.28
C THR A 128 -3.14 -14.00 -18.85
N GLN A 129 -1.87 -14.26 -19.18
CA GLN A 129 -1.40 -15.58 -19.64
C GLN A 129 -1.56 -16.65 -18.58
N ASP A 130 -1.35 -16.29 -17.31
CA ASP A 130 -1.54 -17.18 -16.16
C ASP A 130 -3.01 -17.32 -15.74
N HIS A 131 -3.94 -16.75 -16.52
CA HIS A 131 -5.38 -16.79 -16.23
C HIS A 131 -5.74 -16.29 -14.83
N ALA A 132 -5.11 -15.19 -14.37
CA ALA A 132 -5.52 -14.54 -13.14
C ALA A 132 -6.97 -14.03 -13.28
N ASP A 133 -7.79 -14.32 -12.27
CA ASP A 133 -9.20 -13.94 -12.20
C ASP A 133 -9.47 -12.82 -11.18
N GLY A 134 -8.42 -12.34 -10.53
CA GLY A 134 -8.42 -11.17 -9.66
C GLY A 134 -7.01 -10.64 -9.39
N LEU A 135 -6.93 -9.43 -8.85
CA LEU A 135 -5.68 -8.74 -8.56
C LEU A 135 -5.69 -8.13 -7.17
N MET A 136 -4.63 -8.33 -6.42
CA MET A 136 -4.28 -7.56 -5.23
C MET A 136 -3.09 -6.66 -5.53
N VAL A 137 -3.12 -5.43 -5.05
CA VAL A 137 -2.04 -4.45 -5.24
C VAL A 137 -1.40 -4.14 -3.89
N SER A 138 -0.07 -4.21 -3.82
CA SER A 138 0.69 -3.92 -2.60
C SER A 138 0.74 -2.42 -2.27
N ASP A 139 1.19 -2.12 -1.06
CA ASP A 139 1.33 -0.74 -0.55
C ASP A 139 2.63 -0.05 -1.03
N ASP A 140 3.30 -0.57 -2.05
CA ASP A 140 4.52 0.01 -2.60
C ASP A 140 4.31 1.41 -3.12
N PHE A 141 5.25 2.31 -2.83
CA PHE A 141 5.21 3.70 -3.28
C PHE A 141 5.07 3.82 -4.80
N GLU A 142 5.75 2.97 -5.54
CA GLU A 142 5.71 2.91 -7.01
C GLU A 142 4.28 2.64 -7.52
N ASN A 143 3.54 1.76 -6.82
CA ASN A 143 2.14 1.49 -7.16
C ASN A 143 1.26 2.73 -6.94
N PHE A 144 1.48 3.50 -5.87
CA PHE A 144 0.77 4.77 -5.65
C PHE A 144 1.09 5.80 -6.73
N ALA A 145 2.36 5.93 -7.12
CA ALA A 145 2.80 6.84 -8.17
C ALA A 145 2.17 6.49 -9.54
N ASN A 146 2.07 5.19 -9.84
CA ASN A 146 1.57 4.67 -11.12
C ASN A 146 0.11 4.18 -11.06
N ARG A 147 -0.67 4.58 -10.03
CA ARG A 147 -2.03 4.08 -9.79
C ARG A 147 -2.97 4.18 -11.00
N LYS A 148 -2.84 5.25 -11.81
CA LYS A 148 -3.69 5.43 -13.01
C LYS A 148 -3.42 4.35 -14.05
N VAL A 149 -2.15 4.03 -14.30
CA VAL A 149 -1.74 2.97 -15.23
C VAL A 149 -2.22 1.60 -14.75
N ILE A 150 -2.07 1.32 -13.45
CA ILE A 150 -2.52 0.06 -12.84
C ILE A 150 -4.03 -0.10 -12.99
N VAL A 151 -4.80 0.95 -12.69
CA VAL A 151 -6.27 0.93 -12.80
C VAL A 151 -6.71 0.76 -14.26
N GLU A 152 -6.10 1.50 -15.20
CA GLU A 152 -6.37 1.36 -16.64
C GLU A 152 -6.09 -0.05 -17.16
N LEU A 153 -4.97 -0.65 -16.73
CA LEU A 153 -4.62 -2.01 -17.12
C LEU A 153 -5.57 -3.05 -16.53
N ALA A 154 -6.01 -2.88 -15.27
CA ALA A 154 -7.00 -3.74 -14.64
C ALA A 154 -8.35 -3.66 -15.39
N GLU A 155 -8.82 -2.45 -15.71
CA GLU A 155 -10.04 -2.22 -16.50
C GLU A 155 -9.95 -2.86 -17.89
N LYS A 156 -8.87 -2.59 -18.63
CA LYS A 156 -8.64 -3.13 -19.97
C LYS A 156 -8.67 -4.66 -20.00
N ASN A 157 -8.14 -5.30 -18.98
CA ASN A 157 -8.11 -6.77 -18.86
C ASN A 157 -9.36 -7.33 -18.16
N ARG A 158 -10.33 -6.48 -17.79
CA ARG A 158 -11.52 -6.85 -16.99
C ARG A 158 -11.17 -7.64 -15.74
N LEU A 159 -10.07 -7.26 -15.09
CA LEU A 159 -9.53 -7.92 -13.92
C LEU A 159 -10.04 -7.21 -12.66
N PRO A 160 -10.95 -7.81 -11.88
CA PRO A 160 -11.35 -7.26 -10.59
C PRO A 160 -10.13 -7.08 -9.70
N ALA A 161 -10.04 -5.93 -9.02
CA ALA A 161 -8.87 -5.64 -8.20
C ALA A 161 -9.23 -4.99 -6.87
N ILE A 162 -8.45 -5.33 -5.83
CA ILE A 162 -8.46 -4.62 -4.54
C ILE A 162 -7.14 -3.87 -4.36
N TYR A 163 -7.27 -2.64 -3.92
CA TYR A 163 -6.18 -1.68 -3.83
C TYR A 163 -5.88 -1.27 -2.38
N PRO A 164 -4.68 -0.74 -2.11
CA PRO A 164 -4.27 -0.31 -0.77
C PRO A 164 -4.88 1.01 -0.31
N SER A 165 -5.50 1.81 -1.22
CA SER A 165 -5.98 3.15 -0.88
C SER A 165 -7.13 3.59 -1.79
N ARG A 166 -8.00 4.45 -1.25
CA ARG A 166 -9.05 5.17 -1.97
C ARG A 166 -8.58 5.87 -3.24
N LEU A 167 -7.33 6.34 -3.29
CA LEU A 167 -6.75 7.01 -4.45
C LEU A 167 -6.81 6.19 -5.75
N PHE A 168 -6.78 4.86 -5.63
CA PHE A 168 -6.98 3.96 -6.76
C PHE A 168 -8.45 3.87 -7.16
N VAL A 169 -9.36 3.88 -6.19
CA VAL A 169 -10.82 3.82 -6.45
C VAL A 169 -11.29 5.13 -7.09
N GLU A 170 -10.80 6.26 -6.65
CA GLU A 170 -11.00 7.58 -7.27
C GLU A 170 -10.46 7.63 -8.71
N ALA A 171 -9.41 6.87 -9.01
CA ALA A 171 -8.89 6.72 -10.37
C ALA A 171 -9.70 5.74 -11.24
N GLY A 172 -10.76 5.11 -10.70
CA GLY A 172 -11.63 4.15 -11.40
C GLY A 172 -11.49 2.69 -10.94
N GLY A 173 -10.66 2.40 -9.94
CA GLY A 173 -10.50 1.06 -9.38
C GLY A 173 -11.77 0.53 -8.72
N LEU A 174 -11.89 -0.82 -8.58
CA LEU A 174 -13.08 -1.49 -8.07
C LEU A 174 -13.30 -1.24 -6.58
N MET A 175 -12.31 -1.54 -5.74
CA MET A 175 -12.43 -1.41 -4.29
C MET A 175 -11.06 -1.23 -3.63
N SER A 176 -11.04 -0.61 -2.47
CA SER A 176 -9.83 -0.48 -1.66
C SER A 176 -10.12 -0.72 -0.18
N TYR A 177 -9.09 -1.19 0.52
CA TYR A 177 -9.08 -1.20 1.99
C TYR A 177 -7.71 -0.78 2.49
N GLY A 178 -7.64 0.32 3.22
CA GLY A 178 -6.38 0.86 3.71
C GLY A 178 -6.52 2.13 4.52
N ALA A 179 -5.39 2.69 4.92
CA ALA A 179 -5.34 3.96 5.63
C ALA A 179 -5.72 5.14 4.71
N ASP A 180 -6.27 6.18 5.29
CA ASP A 180 -6.48 7.47 4.61
C ASP A 180 -5.12 8.13 4.34
N VAL A 181 -4.60 7.93 3.13
CA VAL A 181 -3.29 8.45 2.71
C VAL A 181 -3.22 9.99 2.69
N PRO A 182 -4.24 10.73 2.24
CA PRO A 182 -4.32 12.18 2.41
C PRO A 182 -4.16 12.63 3.87
N ALA A 183 -4.89 12.03 4.81
CA ALA A 183 -4.76 12.34 6.23
C ALA A 183 -3.36 12.00 6.78
N LEU A 184 -2.77 10.91 6.31
CA LEU A 184 -1.38 10.54 6.62
C LEU A 184 -0.40 11.62 6.16
N GLY A 185 -0.57 12.13 4.93
CA GLY A 185 0.22 13.22 4.38
C GLY A 185 0.13 14.50 5.22
N GLN A 186 -1.06 14.87 5.67
CA GLN A 186 -1.25 16.01 6.57
C GLN A 186 -0.52 15.81 7.91
N ARG A 187 -0.54 14.57 8.44
CA ARG A 187 0.18 14.24 9.67
C ARG A 187 1.69 14.36 9.50
N VAL A 188 2.24 13.85 8.40
CA VAL A 188 3.66 13.99 8.05
C VAL A 188 4.04 15.47 7.91
N ALA A 189 3.22 16.27 7.23
CA ALA A 189 3.46 17.71 7.11
C ALA A 189 3.48 18.42 8.48
N ALA A 190 2.59 18.04 9.40
CA ALA A 190 2.60 18.58 10.77
C ALA A 190 3.89 18.20 11.52
N ILE A 191 4.38 16.96 11.38
CA ILE A 191 5.66 16.52 11.96
C ILE A 191 6.83 17.34 11.39
N VAL A 192 6.86 17.55 10.07
CA VAL A 192 7.87 18.42 9.42
C VAL A 192 7.84 19.83 10.04
N GLY A 193 6.65 20.41 10.21
CA GLY A 193 6.51 21.72 10.86
C GLY A 193 7.05 21.75 12.30
N GLN A 194 6.81 20.71 13.10
CA GLN A 194 7.36 20.59 14.46
C GLN A 194 8.90 20.58 14.47
N ILE A 195 9.50 19.81 13.55
CA ILE A 195 10.96 19.72 13.43
C ILE A 195 11.58 21.05 12.99
N LEU A 196 11.00 21.72 11.98
CA LEU A 196 11.46 23.03 11.52
C LEU A 196 11.33 24.12 12.60
N ASN A 197 10.41 23.93 13.56
CA ASN A 197 10.27 24.76 14.75
C ASN A 197 11.16 24.33 15.93
N GLY A 198 12.11 23.41 15.72
CA GLY A 198 13.16 23.04 16.68
C GLY A 198 12.87 21.79 17.51
N MET A 199 11.75 21.09 17.30
CA MET A 199 11.50 19.81 17.99
C MET A 199 12.41 18.71 17.44
N LYS A 200 12.96 17.89 18.33
CA LYS A 200 13.86 16.80 17.91
C LYS A 200 13.06 15.60 17.40
N PRO A 201 13.47 14.97 16.30
CA PRO A 201 12.80 13.76 15.78
C PRO A 201 12.63 12.66 16.84
N ALA A 202 13.63 12.47 17.70
CA ALA A 202 13.61 11.48 18.79
C ALA A 202 12.46 11.67 19.79
N GLU A 203 11.93 12.88 19.91
CA GLU A 203 10.85 13.27 20.84
C GLU A 203 9.45 13.20 20.18
N ILE A 204 9.39 12.99 18.86
CA ILE A 204 8.14 12.92 18.11
C ILE A 204 7.81 11.46 17.84
N PRO A 205 6.73 10.91 18.45
CA PRO A 205 6.29 9.55 18.17
C PRO A 205 5.99 9.32 16.68
N ILE A 206 6.33 8.15 16.17
CA ILE A 206 5.88 7.73 14.84
C ILE A 206 4.37 7.51 14.89
N PHE A 207 3.66 8.25 14.05
CA PHE A 207 2.22 8.15 13.97
C PHE A 207 1.81 6.80 13.35
N GLN A 208 0.87 6.12 13.98
CA GLN A 208 0.27 4.90 13.46
C GLN A 208 -1.22 5.15 13.19
N PRO A 209 -1.74 4.90 11.97
CA PRO A 209 -3.16 5.04 11.70
C PRO A 209 -3.95 4.00 12.49
N THR A 210 -5.10 4.42 13.02
CA THR A 210 -6.04 3.58 13.77
C THR A 210 -7.34 3.37 13.01
N LYS A 211 -7.56 4.14 11.95
CA LYS A 211 -8.74 4.05 11.09
C LYS A 211 -8.32 3.60 9.70
N PHE A 212 -9.04 2.60 9.19
CA PHE A 212 -8.92 2.07 7.84
C PHE A 212 -10.29 2.13 7.20
N GLU A 213 -10.32 2.43 5.91
CA GLU A 213 -11.57 2.62 5.18
C GLU A 213 -11.71 1.59 4.06
N LEU A 214 -12.95 1.08 3.92
CA LEU A 214 -13.39 0.30 2.77
C LEU A 214 -14.12 1.24 1.80
N VAL A 215 -13.58 1.40 0.60
CA VAL A 215 -14.19 2.19 -0.47
C VAL A 215 -14.54 1.28 -1.64
N ILE A 216 -15.75 1.40 -2.19
CA ILE A 216 -16.25 0.56 -3.29
C ILE A 216 -16.77 1.45 -4.41
N ASN A 217 -16.42 1.14 -5.67
CA ASN A 217 -16.89 1.81 -6.87
C ASN A 217 -17.97 0.97 -7.58
N LEU A 218 -19.23 1.39 -7.48
CA LEU A 218 -20.37 0.68 -8.08
C LEU A 218 -20.34 0.74 -9.60
N LYS A 219 -19.86 1.83 -10.19
CA LYS A 219 -19.72 1.95 -11.65
C LYS A 219 -18.76 0.90 -12.18
N THR A 220 -17.62 0.74 -11.54
CA THR A 220 -16.60 -0.26 -11.91
C THR A 220 -17.10 -1.67 -11.65
N ALA A 221 -17.78 -1.92 -10.52
CA ALA A 221 -18.41 -3.22 -10.25
C ALA A 221 -19.40 -3.59 -11.37
N LYS A 222 -20.28 -2.66 -11.79
CA LYS A 222 -21.23 -2.85 -12.88
C LYS A 222 -20.54 -3.12 -14.23
N MET A 223 -19.47 -2.39 -14.54
CA MET A 223 -18.70 -2.62 -15.80
C MET A 223 -18.03 -4.00 -15.82
N LEU A 224 -17.63 -4.53 -14.67
CA LEU A 224 -17.08 -5.87 -14.50
C LEU A 224 -18.17 -6.96 -14.45
N GLY A 225 -19.47 -6.60 -14.43
CA GLY A 225 -20.57 -7.54 -14.29
C GLY A 225 -20.72 -8.10 -12.88
N LEU A 226 -20.18 -7.41 -11.87
CA LEU A 226 -20.23 -7.82 -10.47
C LEU A 226 -21.44 -7.21 -9.77
N THR A 227 -22.07 -8.01 -8.92
CA THR A 227 -23.07 -7.54 -7.95
C THR A 227 -22.41 -7.40 -6.59
N VAL A 228 -22.39 -6.19 -6.05
CA VAL A 228 -21.79 -5.94 -4.73
C VAL A 228 -22.68 -6.56 -3.65
N PRO A 229 -22.15 -7.46 -2.80
CA PRO A 229 -22.93 -8.06 -1.72
C PRO A 229 -23.47 -7.00 -0.73
N PRO A 230 -24.74 -7.12 -0.28
CA PRO A 230 -25.30 -6.16 0.69
C PRO A 230 -24.48 -6.03 1.97
N ALA A 231 -23.83 -7.11 2.41
CA ALA A 231 -22.96 -7.10 3.59
C ALA A 231 -21.73 -6.18 3.39
N LEU A 232 -21.11 -6.20 2.21
CA LEU A 232 -20.01 -5.30 1.89
C LEU A 232 -20.47 -3.84 1.80
N LEU A 233 -21.63 -3.59 1.18
CA LEU A 233 -22.19 -2.23 1.13
C LEU A 233 -22.49 -1.67 2.52
N ALA A 234 -22.99 -2.52 3.43
CA ALA A 234 -23.27 -2.10 4.80
C ALA A 234 -22.03 -1.80 5.64
N THR A 235 -20.86 -2.34 5.25
CA THR A 235 -19.57 -2.14 5.95
C THR A 235 -18.66 -1.15 5.24
N ALA A 236 -19.00 -0.73 4.02
CA ALA A 236 -18.24 0.27 3.29
C ALA A 236 -18.32 1.64 3.98
N ASP A 237 -17.16 2.29 4.16
CA ASP A 237 -17.09 3.66 4.66
C ASP A 237 -17.51 4.65 3.59
N GLU A 238 -17.29 4.32 2.32
CA GLU A 238 -17.71 5.13 1.16
C GLU A 238 -18.04 4.26 -0.05
N VAL A 239 -19.07 4.68 -0.78
CA VAL A 239 -19.51 4.06 -2.03
C VAL A 239 -19.52 5.13 -3.11
N ILE A 240 -18.74 4.92 -4.20
CA ILE A 240 -18.65 5.82 -5.37
C ILE A 240 -19.57 5.29 -6.46
N GLU A 241 -20.42 6.17 -7.02
CA GLU A 241 -21.38 5.88 -8.08
C GLU A 241 -20.89 6.35 -9.48
#